data_339f5ae8723b79ee8f35718fd6031002
#
_entry.id   339f5ae8723b79ee8f35718fd6031002
#
_cell.length_a   1.000
_cell.length_b   1.000
_cell.length_c   1.000
_cell.angle_alpha   90.00
_cell.angle_beta   90.00
_cell.angle_gamma   90.00
#
_symmetry.space_group_name_H-M   'P 1'
#
loop_
_entity.id
_entity.type
_entity.pdbx_description
1 polymer ?
#
loop_
_entity_poly.entity_id
_entity_poly.type
_entity_poly.pdbx_seq_one_letter_code
_entity_poly.pdbx_strand_id
1 'polypeptide(L)'
;RDLHPENNLGLEVIPQVITNNADEFLFVAKYVRELGYKELNWNLGCPYPMVTKSGMGSGLIKNTEQINHILDRAHSESDIIVSMKMRLGYDTTEEILDVLPILDKYPLKNIAIHARIGKQLYKGGVTKHKLYYNGDITSVKKFHEMQERFPTIDHWMIGRGLISDPFLPSMIRNNTPDYPKNKMELFREFHDTLYAIYSESLSGQTHILLKMY
;
A
#
# COMPACT_ATOMS: atom_id res chain seq x y z
N ARG A 1 -3.11 -14.22 -12.54
CA ARG A 1 -1.76 -14.18 -13.09
C ARG A 1 -0.78 -13.50 -12.11
N ASP A 2 -1.04 -12.28 -11.68
CA ASP A 2 -0.10 -11.50 -10.88
C ASP A 2 0.14 -12.04 -9.46
N LEU A 3 -0.80 -12.86 -8.95
CA LEU A 3 -0.70 -13.50 -7.63
C LEU A 3 -0.04 -14.87 -7.66
N HIS A 4 0.26 -15.45 -8.84
CA HIS A 4 0.93 -16.73 -8.89
C HIS A 4 2.37 -16.62 -8.40
N PRO A 5 2.79 -17.45 -7.42
CA PRO A 5 4.12 -17.35 -6.80
C PRO A 5 5.28 -17.41 -7.79
N GLU A 6 5.14 -18.17 -8.86
CA GLU A 6 6.14 -18.28 -9.92
C GLU A 6 6.43 -16.95 -10.62
N ASN A 7 5.46 -16.01 -10.64
CA ASN A 7 5.64 -14.68 -11.22
C ASN A 7 6.24 -13.68 -10.23
N ASN A 8 6.46 -14.09 -8.98
CA ASN A 8 6.93 -13.24 -7.89
C ASN A 8 8.17 -13.83 -7.19
N LEU A 9 8.94 -14.66 -7.89
CA LEU A 9 10.13 -15.30 -7.34
C LEU A 9 11.16 -14.26 -6.88
N GLY A 10 11.62 -14.39 -5.63
CA GLY A 10 12.59 -13.48 -5.04
C GLY A 10 12.00 -12.14 -4.56
N LEU A 11 10.68 -11.95 -4.66
CA LEU A 11 9.99 -10.75 -4.20
C LEU A 11 9.14 -11.05 -2.96
N GLU A 12 9.17 -10.15 -1.98
CA GLU A 12 8.21 -10.14 -0.87
C GLU A 12 6.94 -9.41 -1.32
N VAL A 13 5.97 -10.15 -1.87
CA VAL A 13 4.69 -9.60 -2.33
C VAL A 13 3.62 -9.81 -1.27
N ILE A 14 2.85 -8.76 -0.99
CA ILE A 14 1.66 -8.82 -0.15
C ILE A 14 0.45 -8.55 -1.05
N PRO A 15 -0.44 -9.54 -1.27
CA PRO A 15 -1.69 -9.33 -1.99
C PRO A 15 -2.54 -8.26 -1.32
N GLN A 16 -3.23 -7.45 -2.14
CA GLN A 16 -4.13 -6.43 -1.62
C GLN A 16 -5.54 -6.63 -2.19
N VAL A 17 -6.54 -6.54 -1.31
CA VAL A 17 -7.96 -6.57 -1.67
C VAL A 17 -8.63 -5.24 -1.40
N ILE A 18 -9.59 -4.88 -2.25
CA ILE A 18 -10.49 -3.76 -2.05
C ILE A 18 -11.92 -4.26 -2.10
N THR A 19 -12.57 -4.28 -0.96
CA THR A 19 -13.96 -4.74 -0.82
C THR A 19 -14.60 -4.10 0.41
N ASN A 20 -15.93 -4.06 0.44
CA ASN A 20 -16.75 -3.74 1.60
C ASN A 20 -17.66 -4.92 1.99
N ASN A 21 -17.36 -6.12 1.52
CA ASN A 21 -18.13 -7.34 1.76
C ASN A 21 -17.25 -8.37 2.48
N ALA A 22 -17.75 -8.94 3.58
CA ALA A 22 -17.00 -9.91 4.38
C ALA A 22 -16.81 -11.25 3.66
N ASP A 23 -17.80 -11.71 2.91
CA ASP A 23 -17.69 -12.98 2.17
C ASP A 23 -16.68 -12.88 1.03
N GLU A 24 -16.64 -11.74 0.34
CA GLU A 24 -15.60 -11.46 -0.67
C GLU A 24 -14.21 -11.40 -0.03
N PHE A 25 -14.08 -10.75 1.13
CA PHE A 25 -12.82 -10.70 1.86
C PHE A 25 -12.33 -12.11 2.21
N LEU A 26 -13.19 -12.93 2.79
CA LEU A 26 -12.87 -14.31 3.18
C LEU A 26 -12.56 -15.20 1.96
N PHE A 27 -13.29 -15.04 0.86
CA PHE A 27 -13.00 -15.74 -0.39
C PHE A 27 -11.59 -15.41 -0.87
N VAL A 28 -11.21 -14.11 -0.91
CA VAL A 28 -9.87 -13.70 -1.32
C VAL A 28 -8.81 -14.18 -0.32
N ALA A 29 -9.09 -14.09 0.98
CA ALA A 29 -8.19 -14.58 2.04
C ALA A 29 -7.87 -16.07 1.86
N LYS A 30 -8.89 -16.91 1.64
CA LYS A 30 -8.73 -18.32 1.35
C LYS A 30 -7.89 -18.55 0.08
N TYR A 31 -8.23 -17.87 -1.00
CA TYR A 31 -7.53 -18.01 -2.27
C TYR A 31 -6.03 -17.66 -2.18
N VAL A 32 -5.68 -16.53 -1.54
CA VAL A 32 -4.27 -16.16 -1.40
C VAL A 32 -3.52 -17.09 -0.45
N ARG A 33 -4.19 -17.67 0.56
CA ARG A 33 -3.61 -18.71 1.42
C ARG A 33 -3.29 -19.99 0.64
N GLU A 34 -4.18 -20.43 -0.25
CA GLU A 34 -3.95 -21.57 -1.15
C GLU A 34 -2.74 -21.36 -2.08
N LEU A 35 -2.46 -20.10 -2.45
CA LEU A 35 -1.27 -19.72 -3.20
C LEU A 35 0.00 -19.59 -2.34
N GLY A 36 -0.09 -19.79 -1.01
CA GLY A 36 1.04 -19.74 -0.09
C GLY A 36 1.31 -18.39 0.57
N TYR A 37 0.51 -17.37 0.29
CA TYR A 37 0.62 -16.08 0.98
C TYR A 37 0.12 -16.18 2.43
N LYS A 38 0.80 -15.47 3.34
CA LYS A 38 0.45 -15.47 4.76
C LYS A 38 -0.27 -14.18 5.18
N GLU A 39 -0.22 -13.16 4.35
CA GLU A 39 -0.74 -11.83 4.63
C GLU A 39 -1.65 -11.37 3.50
N LEU A 40 -2.73 -10.68 3.85
CA LEU A 40 -3.61 -9.95 2.94
C LEU A 40 -3.72 -8.50 3.41
N ASN A 41 -3.44 -7.56 2.51
CA ASN A 41 -3.60 -6.15 2.78
C ASN A 41 -5.00 -5.68 2.38
N TRP A 42 -5.70 -4.99 3.28
CA TRP A 42 -7.01 -4.42 2.99
C TRP A 42 -6.90 -2.93 2.62
N ASN A 43 -7.45 -2.57 1.47
CA ASN A 43 -7.40 -1.21 0.94
C ASN A 43 -8.59 -0.37 1.42
N LEU A 44 -8.36 0.52 2.37
CA LEU A 44 -9.28 1.57 2.83
C LEU A 44 -8.81 2.98 2.42
N GLY A 45 -8.04 3.08 1.33
CA GLY A 45 -7.42 4.35 0.95
C GLY A 45 -7.68 4.79 -0.50
N CYS A 46 -8.25 3.96 -1.36
CA CYS A 46 -8.52 4.33 -2.75
C CYS A 46 -9.57 5.44 -2.81
N PRO A 47 -9.26 6.62 -3.41
CA PRO A 47 -10.20 7.75 -3.48
C PRO A 47 -10.98 7.78 -4.80
N TYR A 48 -10.77 6.79 -5.68
CA TYR A 48 -11.37 6.82 -7.02
C TYR A 48 -12.90 6.82 -6.94
N PRO A 49 -13.60 7.75 -7.66
CA PRO A 49 -15.05 7.94 -7.49
C PRO A 49 -15.88 6.69 -7.69
N MET A 50 -15.53 5.83 -8.63
CA MET A 50 -16.26 4.58 -8.88
C MET A 50 -16.15 3.62 -7.67
N VAL A 51 -15.00 3.59 -7.01
CA VAL A 51 -14.75 2.77 -5.81
C VAL A 51 -15.48 3.35 -4.60
N THR A 52 -15.34 4.65 -4.37
CA THR A 52 -15.92 5.31 -3.18
C THR A 52 -17.45 5.41 -3.24
N LYS A 53 -18.03 5.58 -4.43
CA LYS A 53 -19.48 5.54 -4.63
C LYS A 53 -20.09 4.16 -4.34
N SER A 54 -19.31 3.09 -4.49
CA SER A 54 -19.70 1.73 -4.10
C SER A 54 -19.43 1.44 -2.62
N GLY A 55 -19.04 2.44 -1.81
CA GLY A 55 -18.75 2.28 -0.39
C GLY A 55 -17.47 1.52 -0.08
N MET A 56 -16.54 1.44 -1.04
CA MET A 56 -15.23 0.76 -0.90
C MET A 56 -14.07 1.77 -0.79
N GLY A 57 -12.87 1.27 -0.55
CA GLY A 57 -11.68 2.10 -0.40
C GLY A 57 -11.84 3.15 0.69
N SER A 58 -11.49 4.42 0.40
CA SER A 58 -11.68 5.49 1.40
C SER A 58 -13.15 5.79 1.71
N GLY A 59 -14.09 5.42 0.84
CA GLY A 59 -15.52 5.55 1.09
C GLY A 59 -16.03 4.69 2.23
N LEU A 60 -15.34 3.57 2.53
CA LEU A 60 -15.71 2.67 3.61
C LEU A 60 -15.35 3.23 5.00
N ILE A 61 -14.42 4.17 5.10
CA ILE A 61 -13.97 4.75 6.39
C ILE A 61 -15.14 5.28 7.21
N LYS A 62 -16.19 5.79 6.57
CA LYS A 62 -17.38 6.32 7.23
C LYS A 62 -18.31 5.24 7.83
N ASN A 63 -18.10 3.99 7.44
CA ASN A 63 -18.93 2.87 7.92
C ASN A 63 -18.12 1.98 8.87
N THR A 64 -17.98 2.48 10.09
CA THR A 64 -17.20 1.80 11.15
C THR A 64 -17.79 0.45 11.55
N GLU A 65 -19.12 0.29 11.47
CA GLU A 65 -19.80 -0.98 11.75
C GLU A 65 -19.41 -2.05 10.72
N GLN A 66 -19.37 -1.67 9.44
CA GLN A 66 -18.97 -2.59 8.37
C GLN A 66 -17.49 -2.95 8.48
N ILE A 67 -16.61 -1.99 8.84
CA ILE A 67 -15.20 -2.27 9.11
C ILE A 67 -15.06 -3.29 10.22
N ASN A 68 -15.76 -3.06 11.35
CA ASN A 68 -15.74 -3.97 12.48
C ASN A 68 -16.24 -5.37 12.09
N HIS A 69 -17.35 -5.46 11.35
CA HIS A 69 -17.92 -6.73 10.89
C HIS A 69 -16.95 -7.54 10.01
N ILE A 70 -16.29 -6.87 9.05
CA ILE A 70 -15.34 -7.54 8.17
C ILE A 70 -14.12 -8.03 8.94
N LEU A 71 -13.59 -7.23 9.86
CA LEU A 71 -12.43 -7.61 10.68
C LEU A 71 -12.76 -8.74 11.65
N ASP A 72 -13.96 -8.72 12.27
CA ASP A 72 -14.43 -9.75 13.16
C ASP A 72 -14.49 -11.11 12.44
N ARG A 73 -15.11 -11.14 11.27
CA ARG A 73 -15.18 -12.33 10.43
C ARG A 73 -13.79 -12.77 9.91
N ALA A 74 -12.98 -11.84 9.46
CA ALA A 74 -11.64 -12.14 8.99
C ALA A 74 -10.79 -12.78 10.09
N HIS A 75 -10.94 -12.33 11.33
CA HIS A 75 -10.19 -12.85 12.47
C HIS A 75 -10.76 -14.17 13.02
N SER A 76 -12.09 -14.36 13.01
CA SER A 76 -12.73 -15.56 13.54
C SER A 76 -12.79 -16.72 12.55
N GLU A 77 -12.84 -16.44 11.23
CA GLU A 77 -13.09 -17.45 10.20
C GLU A 77 -11.86 -17.71 9.30
N SER A 78 -10.74 -16.98 9.49
CA SER A 78 -9.52 -17.21 8.73
C SER A 78 -8.25 -17.08 9.58
N ASP A 79 -7.17 -17.72 9.13
CA ASP A 79 -5.83 -17.63 9.71
C ASP A 79 -4.93 -16.63 8.97
N ILE A 80 -5.51 -15.81 8.07
CA ILE A 80 -4.77 -14.82 7.31
C ILE A 80 -4.31 -13.67 8.22
N ILE A 81 -3.08 -13.27 8.10
CA ILE A 81 -2.59 -12.05 8.75
C ILE A 81 -3.13 -10.85 7.98
N VAL A 82 -3.86 -9.97 8.65
CA VAL A 82 -4.41 -8.77 8.03
C VAL A 82 -3.47 -7.58 8.26
N SER A 83 -3.13 -6.89 7.20
CA SER A 83 -2.57 -5.54 7.22
C SER A 83 -3.51 -4.57 6.49
N MET A 84 -3.28 -3.28 6.64
CA MET A 84 -4.21 -2.30 6.10
C MET A 84 -3.49 -1.11 5.48
N LYS A 85 -4.05 -0.59 4.37
CA LYS A 85 -3.65 0.70 3.83
C LYS A 85 -4.86 1.62 3.76
N MET A 86 -4.79 2.77 4.47
CA MET A 86 -5.92 3.68 4.60
C MET A 86 -5.54 5.15 4.42
N ARG A 87 -6.55 6.01 4.30
CA ARG A 87 -6.45 7.46 4.46
C ARG A 87 -6.93 7.89 5.84
N LEU A 88 -6.75 9.17 6.19
CA LEU A 88 -7.27 9.74 7.44
C LEU A 88 -8.80 9.80 7.46
N GLY A 89 -9.42 9.87 6.29
CA GLY A 89 -10.86 9.90 6.14
C GLY A 89 -11.27 9.97 4.67
N TYR A 90 -12.57 10.02 4.43
CA TYR A 90 -13.17 10.26 3.13
C TYR A 90 -13.53 11.74 2.95
N ASP A 91 -14.33 12.32 3.86
CA ASP A 91 -14.78 13.71 3.83
C ASP A 91 -13.90 14.60 4.74
N THR A 92 -13.51 14.08 5.91
CA THR A 92 -12.71 14.81 6.90
C THR A 92 -11.57 13.94 7.42
N THR A 93 -10.58 14.58 8.03
CA THR A 93 -9.42 13.89 8.61
C THR A 93 -9.72 13.30 9.99
N GLU A 94 -10.77 13.77 10.64
CA GLU A 94 -11.23 13.35 11.96
C GLU A 94 -11.86 11.96 11.95
N GLU A 95 -12.36 11.51 10.80
CA GLU A 95 -12.99 10.17 10.64
C GLU A 95 -12.07 9.03 11.06
N ILE A 96 -10.74 9.19 10.97
CA ILE A 96 -9.79 8.19 11.46
C ILE A 96 -9.94 7.96 12.97
N LEU A 97 -10.35 8.97 13.74
CA LEU A 97 -10.50 8.87 15.21
C LEU A 97 -11.62 7.92 15.60
N ASP A 98 -12.61 7.75 14.74
CA ASP A 98 -13.71 6.81 14.94
C ASP A 98 -13.31 5.38 14.53
N VAL A 99 -12.39 5.26 13.60
CA VAL A 99 -11.93 3.97 13.06
C VAL A 99 -10.84 3.33 13.93
N LEU A 100 -9.87 4.10 14.43
CA LEU A 100 -8.75 3.58 15.21
C LEU A 100 -9.16 2.71 16.40
N PRO A 101 -10.15 3.09 17.23
CA PRO A 101 -10.61 2.25 18.35
C PRO A 101 -11.17 0.88 17.92
N ILE A 102 -11.67 0.79 16.68
CA ILE A 102 -12.14 -0.47 16.10
C ILE A 102 -10.94 -1.31 15.67
N LEU A 103 -10.00 -0.71 14.97
CA LEU A 103 -8.79 -1.41 14.51
C LEU A 103 -7.99 -1.97 15.69
N ASP A 104 -7.98 -1.27 16.82
CA ASP A 104 -7.25 -1.69 18.03
C ASP A 104 -7.82 -2.96 18.70
N LYS A 105 -9.01 -3.40 18.32
CA LYS A 105 -9.60 -4.67 18.81
C LYS A 105 -8.96 -5.90 18.14
N TYR A 106 -8.33 -5.73 16.97
CA TYR A 106 -7.86 -6.83 16.14
C TYR A 106 -6.32 -6.85 16.03
N PRO A 107 -5.70 -8.02 15.85
CA PRO A 107 -4.24 -8.17 15.74
C PRO A 107 -3.75 -7.84 14.32
N LEU A 108 -3.94 -6.60 13.88
CA LEU A 108 -3.42 -6.15 12.59
C LEU A 108 -1.88 -6.12 12.60
N LYS A 109 -1.26 -6.59 11.54
CA LYS A 109 0.20 -6.57 11.40
C LYS A 109 0.76 -5.15 11.33
N ASN A 110 0.12 -4.30 10.53
CA ASN A 110 0.43 -2.88 10.40
C ASN A 110 -0.71 -2.10 9.73
N ILE A 111 -0.63 -0.78 9.84
CA ILE A 111 -1.54 0.15 9.18
C ILE A 111 -0.69 1.18 8.43
N ALA A 112 -0.76 1.17 7.10
CA ALA A 112 -0.13 2.18 6.25
C ALA A 112 -1.09 3.36 6.05
N ILE A 113 -0.72 4.54 6.55
CA ILE A 113 -1.56 5.73 6.47
C ILE A 113 -1.05 6.68 5.39
N HIS A 114 -1.88 6.96 4.39
CA HIS A 114 -1.64 8.03 3.42
C HIS A 114 -2.12 9.36 4.01
N ALA A 115 -1.21 10.08 4.64
CA ALA A 115 -1.48 11.39 5.23
C ALA A 115 -1.32 12.50 4.20
N ARG A 116 -2.41 12.96 3.60
CA ARG A 116 -2.37 14.18 2.77
C ARG A 116 -2.16 15.45 3.58
N ILE A 117 -2.52 15.46 4.89
CA ILE A 117 -2.35 16.56 5.81
C ILE A 117 -1.63 16.04 7.05
N GLY A 118 -0.29 16.09 7.01
CA GLY A 118 0.57 15.49 8.02
C GLY A 118 0.54 16.11 9.43
N LYS A 119 -0.27 17.13 9.67
CA LYS A 119 -0.35 17.76 11.01
C LYS A 119 -1.27 17.02 11.99
N GLN A 120 -2.12 16.10 11.54
CA GLN A 120 -3.16 15.50 12.39
C GLN A 120 -2.87 14.06 12.82
N LEU A 121 -1.90 13.40 12.23
CA LEU A 121 -1.50 12.02 12.58
C LEU A 121 -1.17 11.79 14.07
N TYR A 122 -0.90 12.85 14.84
CA TYR A 122 -0.34 12.75 16.18
C TYR A 122 -1.14 13.47 17.26
N LYS A 123 -2.30 14.04 16.95
CA LYS A 123 -3.21 14.65 17.94
C LYS A 123 -4.34 13.74 18.42
N GLY A 124 -4.47 12.55 17.87
CA GLY A 124 -5.37 11.49 18.32
C GLY A 124 -4.63 10.48 19.19
N GLY A 125 -5.36 9.58 19.85
CA GLY A 125 -4.79 8.53 20.69
C GLY A 125 -3.74 7.69 19.97
N VAL A 126 -2.74 7.20 20.71
CA VAL A 126 -1.69 6.33 20.19
C VAL A 126 -2.31 4.98 19.88
N THR A 127 -2.28 4.56 18.62
CA THR A 127 -2.64 3.17 18.26
C THR A 127 -1.52 2.22 18.68
N LYS A 128 -1.89 0.98 19.07
CA LYS A 128 -0.92 -0.09 19.37
C LYS A 128 -0.31 -0.71 18.12
N HIS A 129 -0.84 -0.40 16.92
CA HIS A 129 -0.37 -0.97 15.66
C HIS A 129 0.87 -0.25 15.14
N LYS A 130 1.71 -1.01 14.43
CA LYS A 130 2.85 -0.46 13.70
C LYS A 130 2.37 0.41 12.55
N LEU A 131 2.78 1.68 12.54
CA LEU A 131 2.38 2.65 11.53
C LEU A 131 3.43 2.76 10.43
N TYR A 132 2.96 2.80 9.19
CA TYR A 132 3.75 3.11 8.01
C TYR A 132 3.28 4.44 7.43
N TYR A 133 4.20 5.41 7.33
CA TYR A 133 3.89 6.65 6.64
C TYR A 133 3.81 6.40 5.14
N ASN A 134 2.71 6.81 4.50
CA ASN A 134 2.57 6.83 3.07
C ASN A 134 2.19 8.24 2.61
N GLY A 135 3.11 8.93 1.96
CA GLY A 135 2.92 10.29 1.45
C GLY A 135 3.73 10.52 0.17
N ASP A 136 3.80 11.76 -0.26
CA ASP A 136 4.48 12.15 -1.50
C ASP A 136 6.01 12.28 -1.24
N ILE A 137 6.69 11.16 -1.03
CA ILE A 137 8.14 11.08 -0.97
C ILE A 137 8.64 10.93 -2.40
N THR A 138 9.17 12.01 -2.97
CA THR A 138 9.62 12.12 -4.37
C THR A 138 11.10 12.44 -4.51
N SER A 139 11.82 12.61 -3.41
CA SER A 139 13.27 12.87 -3.38
C SER A 139 13.85 12.51 -2.02
N VAL A 140 15.17 12.34 -1.97
CA VAL A 140 15.93 12.16 -0.72
C VAL A 140 15.70 13.32 0.25
N LYS A 141 15.75 14.56 -0.26
CA LYS A 141 15.45 15.76 0.53
C LYS A 141 14.07 15.68 1.16
N LYS A 142 13.05 15.30 0.36
CA LYS A 142 11.67 15.18 0.86
C LYS A 142 11.53 14.08 1.90
N PHE A 143 12.28 12.99 1.76
CA PHE A 143 12.32 11.94 2.77
C PHE A 143 12.84 12.47 4.11
N HIS A 144 13.95 13.20 4.12
CA HIS A 144 14.52 13.78 5.35
C HIS A 144 13.59 14.81 6.00
N GLU A 145 12.96 15.69 5.21
CA GLU A 145 11.94 16.60 5.72
C GLU A 145 10.80 15.87 6.46
N MET A 146 10.42 14.69 5.94
CA MET A 146 9.38 13.88 6.58
C MET A 146 9.90 13.16 7.83
N GLN A 147 11.14 12.68 7.83
CA GLN A 147 11.77 12.10 9.02
C GLN A 147 11.87 13.11 10.18
N GLU A 148 12.31 14.33 9.88
CA GLU A 148 12.37 15.41 10.88
C GLU A 148 10.99 15.77 11.42
N ARG A 149 9.98 15.79 10.54
CA ARG A 149 8.61 16.11 10.91
C ARG A 149 7.92 15.02 11.73
N PHE A 150 8.29 13.77 11.49
CA PHE A 150 7.69 12.57 12.10
C PHE A 150 8.75 11.64 12.69
N PRO A 151 9.44 12.09 13.76
CA PRO A 151 10.61 11.37 14.29
C PRO A 151 10.29 10.00 14.92
N THR A 152 9.01 9.71 15.17
CA THR A 152 8.54 8.43 15.72
C THR A 152 8.18 7.40 14.65
N ILE A 153 8.19 7.80 13.36
CA ILE A 153 7.92 6.91 12.23
C ILE A 153 9.23 6.32 11.73
N ASP A 154 9.34 5.01 11.78
CA ASP A 154 10.49 4.23 11.32
C ASP A 154 10.23 3.44 10.03
N HIS A 155 8.96 3.39 9.58
CA HIS A 155 8.54 2.66 8.38
C HIS A 155 7.87 3.57 7.37
N TRP A 156 8.35 3.48 6.11
CA TRP A 156 7.99 4.38 5.03
C TRP A 156 7.54 3.60 3.80
N MET A 157 6.39 3.98 3.25
CA MET A 157 5.87 3.41 2.00
C MET A 157 5.99 4.46 0.90
N ILE A 158 6.78 4.15 -0.14
CA ILE A 158 6.99 5.03 -1.29
C ILE A 158 6.21 4.43 -2.47
N GLY A 159 5.24 5.18 -2.99
CA GLY A 159 4.45 4.79 -4.16
C GLY A 159 4.91 5.53 -5.42
N ARG A 160 4.24 6.63 -5.75
CA ARG A 160 4.50 7.41 -6.99
C ARG A 160 5.94 7.85 -7.16
N GLY A 161 6.65 8.16 -6.07
CA GLY A 161 8.07 8.51 -6.13
C GLY A 161 8.93 7.37 -6.68
N LEU A 162 8.63 6.11 -6.33
CA LEU A 162 9.33 4.94 -6.87
C LEU A 162 9.04 4.73 -8.37
N ILE A 163 7.78 4.93 -8.78
CA ILE A 163 7.39 4.81 -10.19
C ILE A 163 8.09 5.88 -11.04
N SER A 164 8.18 7.12 -10.51
CA SER A 164 8.82 8.24 -11.21
C SER A 164 10.34 8.15 -11.23
N ASP A 165 10.93 7.52 -10.20
CA ASP A 165 12.37 7.35 -10.04
C ASP A 165 12.68 6.02 -9.34
N PRO A 166 12.99 4.96 -10.10
CA PRO A 166 13.29 3.64 -9.55
C PRO A 166 14.57 3.60 -8.70
N PHE A 167 15.43 4.61 -8.80
CA PHE A 167 16.64 4.71 -7.99
C PHE A 167 16.39 5.36 -6.61
N LEU A 168 15.27 6.01 -6.42
CA LEU A 168 14.95 6.74 -5.18
C LEU A 168 15.13 5.90 -3.90
N PRO A 169 14.70 4.63 -3.81
CA PRO A 169 14.90 3.84 -2.61
C PRO A 169 16.37 3.58 -2.27
N SER A 170 17.21 3.35 -3.29
CA SER A 170 18.65 3.17 -3.08
C SER A 170 19.34 4.46 -2.69
N MET A 171 18.94 5.58 -3.27
CA MET A 171 19.44 6.91 -2.91
C MET A 171 19.09 7.27 -1.45
N ILE A 172 17.87 7.00 -1.03
CA ILE A 172 17.44 7.17 0.37
C ILE A 172 18.27 6.28 1.30
N ARG A 173 18.41 5.00 0.98
CA ARG A 173 19.17 4.03 1.79
C ARG A 173 20.64 4.43 1.95
N ASN A 174 21.23 4.95 0.88
CA ASN A 174 22.63 5.37 0.86
C ASN A 174 22.82 6.82 1.31
N ASN A 175 21.74 7.51 1.68
CA ASN A 175 21.74 8.91 2.08
C ASN A 175 22.45 9.84 1.09
N THR A 176 22.17 9.68 -0.20
CA THR A 176 22.77 10.49 -1.27
C THR A 176 21.71 10.93 -2.27
N PRO A 177 21.76 12.20 -2.74
CA PRO A 177 20.91 12.65 -3.84
C PRO A 177 21.46 12.22 -5.22
N ASP A 178 22.64 11.62 -5.24
CA ASP A 178 23.33 11.29 -6.49
C ASP A 178 22.87 9.96 -7.06
N TYR A 179 22.68 9.93 -8.36
CA TYR A 179 22.39 8.70 -9.09
C TYR A 179 23.62 7.79 -9.20
N PRO A 180 23.42 6.47 -9.32
CA PRO A 180 24.52 5.55 -9.61
C PRO A 180 25.24 5.96 -10.91
N LYS A 181 26.57 5.79 -10.94
CA LYS A 181 27.40 6.14 -12.13
C LYS A 181 26.95 5.42 -13.40
N ASN A 182 26.45 4.19 -13.26
CA ASN A 182 25.93 3.36 -14.36
C ASN A 182 24.40 3.47 -14.52
N LYS A 183 23.80 4.57 -14.12
CA LYS A 183 22.35 4.82 -14.19
C LYS A 183 21.72 4.43 -15.52
N MET A 184 22.34 4.82 -16.63
CA MET A 184 21.79 4.55 -17.97
C MET A 184 21.86 3.08 -18.37
N GLU A 185 22.87 2.37 -17.91
CA GLU A 185 23.01 0.91 -18.10
C GLU A 185 21.90 0.18 -17.33
N LEU A 186 21.76 0.48 -16.04
CA LEU A 186 20.72 -0.09 -15.19
C LEU A 186 19.31 0.22 -15.71
N PHE A 187 19.09 1.43 -16.24
CA PHE A 187 17.80 1.79 -16.81
C PHE A 187 17.50 0.99 -18.08
N ARG A 188 18.50 0.77 -18.94
CA ARG A 188 18.35 -0.06 -20.15
C ARG A 188 18.04 -1.51 -19.78
N GLU A 189 18.78 -2.08 -18.85
CA GLU A 189 18.55 -3.45 -18.36
C GLU A 189 17.12 -3.61 -17.82
N PHE A 190 16.65 -2.66 -17.02
CA PHE A 190 15.28 -2.63 -16.53
C PHE A 190 14.24 -2.54 -17.66
N HIS A 191 14.46 -1.61 -18.61
CA HIS A 191 13.59 -1.44 -19.77
C HIS A 191 13.53 -2.71 -20.63
N ASP A 192 14.68 -3.30 -20.94
CA ASP A 192 14.77 -4.47 -21.80
C ASP A 192 14.13 -5.70 -21.12
N THR A 193 14.29 -5.83 -19.80
CA THR A 193 13.63 -6.86 -19.00
C THR A 193 12.11 -6.70 -19.02
N LEU A 194 11.59 -5.49 -18.82
CA LEU A 194 10.16 -5.22 -18.93
C LEU A 194 9.64 -5.49 -20.34
N TYR A 195 10.39 -5.07 -21.36
CA TYR A 195 10.03 -5.32 -22.76
C TYR A 195 9.94 -6.82 -23.05
N ALA A 196 10.91 -7.60 -22.61
CA ALA A 196 10.90 -9.06 -22.80
C ALA A 196 9.68 -9.71 -22.13
N ILE A 197 9.38 -9.33 -20.87
CA ILE A 197 8.26 -9.89 -20.11
C ILE A 197 6.90 -9.54 -20.75
N TYR A 198 6.71 -8.30 -21.18
CA TYR A 198 5.42 -7.83 -21.68
C TYR A 198 5.20 -8.03 -23.17
N SER A 199 6.27 -8.14 -23.98
CA SER A 199 6.13 -8.40 -25.42
C SER A 199 5.47 -9.74 -25.75
N GLU A 200 5.71 -10.74 -24.92
CA GLU A 200 5.08 -12.07 -25.07
C GLU A 200 3.62 -12.09 -24.63
N SER A 201 3.22 -11.22 -23.68
CA SER A 201 1.94 -11.28 -22.99
C SER A 201 0.90 -10.25 -23.45
N LEU A 202 1.34 -9.13 -24.04
CA LEU A 202 0.49 -7.97 -24.34
C LEU A 202 0.63 -7.51 -25.80
N SER A 203 0.45 -8.42 -26.76
CA SER A 203 0.57 -8.14 -28.19
C SER A 203 0.04 -6.75 -28.58
N GLY A 204 0.91 -5.84 -29.01
CA GLY A 204 0.59 -4.50 -29.50
C GLY A 204 0.42 -3.39 -28.46
N GLN A 205 0.26 -3.68 -27.18
CA GLN A 205 0.13 -2.66 -26.09
C GLN A 205 1.44 -2.40 -25.34
N THR A 206 2.47 -3.20 -25.55
CA THR A 206 3.75 -3.11 -24.86
C THR A 206 4.41 -1.74 -25.05
N HIS A 207 4.34 -1.18 -26.26
CA HIS A 207 4.88 0.16 -26.56
C HIS A 207 4.17 1.30 -25.81
N ILE A 208 2.89 1.12 -25.48
CA ILE A 208 2.12 2.12 -24.73
C ILE A 208 2.53 2.09 -23.26
N LEU A 209 2.70 0.91 -22.69
CA LEU A 209 3.16 0.75 -21.30
C LEU A 209 4.59 1.28 -21.10
N LEU A 210 5.51 0.99 -22.02
CA LEU A 210 6.90 1.45 -21.93
C LEU A 210 7.07 2.96 -22.16
N LYS A 211 6.12 3.65 -22.78
CA LYS A 211 6.10 5.12 -22.86
C LYS A 211 5.69 5.80 -21.55
N MET A 212 5.20 5.05 -20.57
CA MET A 212 4.79 5.56 -19.25
C MET A 212 5.93 5.53 -18.22
N TYR A 213 7.09 4.96 -18.57
CA TYR A 213 8.34 4.91 -17.83
C TYR A 213 9.45 5.65 -18.59
#